data_deb1c74d5e9192c0295a79f22ed0f8d6
#
_entry.id   deb1c74d5e9192c0295a79f22ed0f8d6
#
_cell.length_a   1.000
_cell.length_b   1.000
_cell.length_c   1.000
_cell.angle_alpha   90.00
_cell.angle_beta   90.00
_cell.angle_gamma   90.00
#
_symmetry.space_group_name_H-M   'P 1'
#
loop_
_entity.id
_entity.type
_entity.pdbx_description
1 polymer ?
#
loop_
_entity_poly.entity_id
_entity_poly.type
_entity_poly.pdbx_seq_one_letter_code
_entity_poly.pdbx_strand_id
1 'polypeptide(L)'
;PPLANASRRPGEWQAYDVIWTAPTFNADSSLKSPAYVTVFHNGVLVQDHVALKGQTLYVGRPSYTAHGPSPIKLQAHGDPSPPDSFRNMWVRELPATPQVAVP
;
A
#
# COMPACT_ATOMS: atom_id res chain seq x y z
N PRO A 1 2.62 -8.80 -9.63
CA PRO A 1 2.13 -7.97 -10.72
C PRO A 1 0.66 -7.59 -10.52
N PRO A 2 0.20 -6.47 -11.09
CA PRO A 2 -1.19 -6.08 -11.01
C PRO A 2 -2.10 -7.04 -11.81
N LEU A 3 -3.36 -7.13 -11.36
CA LEU A 3 -4.36 -7.99 -12.02
C LEU A 3 -4.73 -7.50 -13.42
N ALA A 4 -4.58 -6.20 -13.67
CA ALA A 4 -4.90 -5.58 -14.94
C ALA A 4 -4.05 -4.32 -15.12
N ASN A 5 -3.85 -3.90 -16.36
CA ASN A 5 -3.26 -2.60 -16.67
C ASN A 5 -4.38 -1.56 -16.79
N ALA A 6 -4.52 -0.71 -15.79
CA ALA A 6 -5.53 0.34 -15.72
C ALA A 6 -4.93 1.74 -15.93
N SER A 7 -3.68 1.84 -16.33
CA SER A 7 -3.01 3.11 -16.53
C SER A 7 -3.63 3.89 -17.68
N ARG A 8 -3.76 5.20 -17.49
CA ARG A 8 -4.05 6.16 -18.54
C ARG A 8 -2.75 6.56 -19.24
N ARG A 9 -2.88 7.31 -20.32
CA ARG A 9 -1.72 7.78 -21.10
C ARG A 9 -0.81 8.67 -20.23
N PRO A 10 0.51 8.68 -20.52
CA PRO A 10 1.40 9.66 -19.89
C PRO A 10 0.88 11.10 -20.05
N GLY A 11 0.99 11.90 -19.01
CA GLY A 11 0.47 13.27 -18.97
C GLY A 11 -0.96 13.39 -18.49
N GLU A 12 -1.71 12.29 -18.39
CA GLU A 12 -3.05 12.29 -17.81
C GLU A 12 -2.99 12.03 -16.30
N TRP A 13 -3.94 12.60 -15.58
CA TRP A 13 -4.07 12.32 -14.14
C TRP A 13 -4.51 10.88 -13.93
N GLN A 14 -3.88 10.24 -12.95
CA GLN A 14 -4.19 8.89 -12.50
C GLN A 14 -4.81 8.97 -11.11
N ALA A 15 -5.78 8.12 -10.84
CA ALA A 15 -6.38 8.02 -9.51
C ALA A 15 -6.02 6.69 -8.86
N TYR A 16 -5.69 6.73 -7.56
CA TYR A 16 -5.46 5.56 -6.76
C TYR A 16 -6.34 5.60 -5.52
N ASP A 17 -7.01 4.50 -5.25
CA ASP A 17 -7.68 4.24 -3.98
C ASP A 17 -6.99 3.05 -3.34
N VAL A 18 -6.47 3.23 -2.13
CA VAL A 18 -5.69 2.21 -1.44
C VAL A 18 -6.35 1.90 -0.10
N ILE A 19 -6.63 0.62 0.13
CA ILE A 19 -7.06 0.11 1.42
C ILE A 19 -5.84 -0.58 2.04
N TRP A 20 -5.41 -0.08 3.19
CA TRP A 20 -4.21 -0.54 3.86
C TRP A 20 -4.55 -1.14 5.21
N THR A 21 -4.02 -2.34 5.46
CA THR A 21 -4.02 -2.96 6.78
C THR A 21 -2.59 -3.08 7.24
N ALA A 22 -2.27 -2.40 8.33
CA ALA A 22 -0.92 -2.40 8.88
C ALA A 22 -0.52 -3.79 9.39
N PRO A 23 0.78 -4.13 9.34
CA PRO A 23 1.26 -5.36 9.96
C PRO A 23 1.15 -5.26 11.48
N THR A 24 1.02 -6.38 12.14
CA THR A 24 1.05 -6.47 13.60
C THR A 24 2.25 -7.29 14.03
N PHE A 25 2.78 -6.95 15.23
CA PHE A 25 3.98 -7.57 15.77
C PHE A 25 3.70 -8.15 17.16
N ASN A 26 4.41 -9.22 17.50
CA ASN A 26 4.39 -9.80 18.83
C ASN A 26 5.24 -8.96 19.78
N ALA A 27 5.14 -9.24 21.08
CA ALA A 27 5.90 -8.51 22.09
C ALA A 27 7.42 -8.63 21.92
N ASP A 28 7.90 -9.71 21.29
CA ASP A 28 9.31 -9.93 20.97
C ASP A 28 9.74 -9.30 19.63
N SER A 29 8.89 -8.47 19.03
CA SER A 29 9.09 -7.81 17.74
C SER A 29 9.04 -8.72 16.51
N SER A 30 8.68 -9.99 16.67
CA SER A 30 8.42 -10.87 15.54
C SER A 30 7.08 -10.52 14.88
N LEU A 31 6.96 -10.80 13.60
CA LEU A 31 5.73 -10.53 12.83
C LEU A 31 4.60 -11.42 13.31
N LYS A 32 3.47 -10.82 13.69
CA LYS A 32 2.24 -11.53 14.04
C LYS A 32 1.34 -11.70 12.83
N SER A 33 1.10 -10.62 12.09
CA SER A 33 0.37 -10.67 10.83
C SER A 33 0.99 -9.71 9.83
N PRO A 34 1.03 -10.09 8.53
CA PRO A 34 1.60 -9.23 7.50
C PRO A 34 0.71 -8.02 7.23
N ALA A 35 1.26 -7.03 6.54
CA ALA A 35 0.47 -5.95 5.96
C ALA A 35 -0.31 -6.46 4.76
N TYR A 36 -1.51 -5.93 4.57
CA TYR A 36 -2.34 -6.22 3.40
C TYR A 36 -2.67 -4.94 2.67
N VAL A 37 -2.74 -5.04 1.36
CA VAL A 37 -3.10 -3.91 0.51
C VAL A 37 -4.11 -4.32 -0.56
N THR A 38 -5.11 -3.47 -0.74
CA THR A 38 -6.04 -3.54 -1.86
C THR A 38 -5.96 -2.22 -2.59
N VAL A 39 -5.75 -2.26 -3.90
CA VAL A 39 -5.53 -1.07 -4.71
C VAL A 39 -6.48 -1.05 -5.90
N PHE A 40 -7.15 0.09 -6.05
CA PHE A 40 -7.88 0.44 -7.26
C PHE A 40 -7.09 1.50 -8.02
N HIS A 41 -6.82 1.28 -9.28
CA HIS A 41 -6.16 2.22 -10.16
C HIS A 41 -7.14 2.67 -11.22
N ASN A 42 -7.47 3.97 -11.24
CA ASN A 42 -8.52 4.53 -12.10
C ASN A 42 -9.85 3.78 -11.99
N GLY A 43 -10.21 3.37 -10.76
CA GLY A 43 -11.44 2.64 -10.47
C GLY A 43 -11.39 1.15 -10.77
N VAL A 44 -10.27 0.63 -11.24
CA VAL A 44 -10.09 -0.81 -11.57
C VAL A 44 -9.30 -1.49 -10.47
N LEU A 45 -9.81 -2.61 -9.96
CA LEU A 45 -9.10 -3.42 -8.96
C LEU A 45 -7.84 -4.01 -9.58
N VAL A 46 -6.68 -3.62 -9.06
CA VAL A 46 -5.37 -4.09 -9.55
C VAL A 46 -4.60 -4.92 -8.53
N GLN A 47 -4.89 -4.74 -7.23
CA GLN A 47 -4.37 -5.58 -6.14
C GLN A 47 -5.53 -5.90 -5.21
N ASP A 48 -5.73 -7.17 -4.92
CA ASP A 48 -6.84 -7.64 -4.10
C ASP A 48 -6.32 -8.31 -2.84
N HIS A 49 -6.36 -7.58 -1.71
CA HIS A 49 -5.98 -8.09 -0.39
C HIS A 49 -4.65 -8.84 -0.41
N VAL A 50 -3.63 -8.21 -0.98
CA VAL A 50 -2.32 -8.82 -1.15
C VAL A 50 -1.52 -8.71 0.14
N ALA A 51 -1.01 -9.84 0.63
CA ALA A 51 -0.08 -9.86 1.74
C ALA A 51 1.30 -9.41 1.26
N LEU A 52 1.83 -8.37 1.89
CA LEU A 52 3.15 -7.85 1.56
C LEU A 52 4.24 -8.65 2.26
N LYS A 53 5.33 -8.90 1.57
CA LYS A 53 6.46 -9.67 2.11
C LYS A 53 7.39 -8.85 2.99
N GLY A 54 7.28 -7.53 2.96
CA GLY A 54 8.10 -6.60 3.70
C GLY A 54 8.42 -5.35 2.90
N GLN A 55 9.50 -4.68 3.27
CA GLN A 55 9.95 -3.48 2.58
C GLN A 55 10.35 -3.77 1.13
N THR A 56 10.11 -2.80 0.26
CA THR A 56 10.66 -2.84 -1.10
C THR A 56 12.14 -2.50 -1.04
N LEU A 57 12.97 -3.46 -1.39
CA LEU A 57 14.43 -3.31 -1.40
C LEU A 57 14.96 -3.33 -2.83
N TYR A 58 16.02 -2.57 -3.06
CA TYR A 58 16.73 -2.62 -4.34
C TYR A 58 17.46 -3.96 -4.51
N VAL A 59 18.07 -4.44 -3.42
CA VAL A 59 18.78 -5.74 -3.36
C VAL A 59 18.41 -6.44 -2.06
N GLY A 60 18.13 -7.73 -2.13
CA GLY A 60 17.83 -8.55 -0.97
C GLY A 60 16.38 -8.99 -0.89
N ARG A 61 16.09 -9.82 0.10
CA ARG A 61 14.73 -10.31 0.34
C ARG A 61 13.95 -9.31 1.19
N PRO A 62 12.68 -9.04 0.85
CA PRO A 62 11.83 -8.23 1.71
C PRO A 62 11.71 -8.84 3.10
N SER A 63 11.70 -7.99 4.10
CA SER A 63 11.51 -8.40 5.49
C SER A 63 10.76 -7.32 6.25
N TYR A 64 10.21 -7.68 7.42
CA TYR A 64 9.54 -6.74 8.30
C TYR A 64 10.46 -6.34 9.44
N THR A 65 10.46 -5.05 9.76
CA THR A 65 11.03 -4.51 10.99
C THR A 65 9.89 -3.96 11.83
N ALA A 66 9.83 -4.34 13.09
CA ALA A 66 8.80 -3.86 14.00
C ALA A 66 8.86 -2.33 14.11
N HIS A 67 7.70 -1.70 14.02
CA HIS A 67 7.57 -0.24 14.11
C HIS A 67 6.23 0.15 14.72
N GLY A 68 6.18 1.37 15.23
CA GLY A 68 4.95 2.01 15.65
C GLY A 68 4.29 2.81 14.52
N PRO A 69 3.38 3.74 14.87
CA PRO A 69 2.76 4.61 13.88
C PRO A 69 3.80 5.36 13.07
N SER A 70 3.58 5.43 11.77
CA SER A 70 4.48 6.09 10.82
C SER A 70 3.69 6.92 9.82
N PRO A 71 4.25 8.04 9.33
CA PRO A 71 3.56 8.86 8.34
C PRO A 71 3.48 8.17 6.99
N ILE A 72 2.44 8.53 6.23
CA ILE A 72 2.34 8.21 4.81
C ILE A 72 3.28 9.15 4.07
N LYS A 73 4.08 8.61 3.16
CA LYS A 73 5.03 9.40 2.38
C LYS A 73 4.69 9.33 0.90
N LEU A 74 4.77 10.49 0.24
CA LEU A 74 4.76 10.58 -1.21
C LEU A 74 6.17 10.90 -1.66
N GLN A 75 6.67 10.13 -2.59
CA GLN A 75 8.08 10.15 -2.93
C GLN A 75 8.29 10.52 -4.39
N ALA A 76 9.18 11.50 -4.62
CA ALA A 76 9.81 11.69 -5.92
C ALA A 76 11.13 10.90 -5.90
N HIS A 77 11.26 9.94 -6.80
CA HIS A 77 12.45 9.13 -6.86
C HIS A 77 13.64 9.92 -7.41
N GLY A 78 14.85 9.64 -6.93
CA GLY A 78 16.06 10.38 -7.30
C GLY A 78 16.63 10.06 -8.69
N ASP A 79 15.82 9.56 -9.62
CA ASP A 79 16.26 9.30 -10.98
C ASP A 79 16.07 10.55 -11.88
N PRO A 80 16.54 10.53 -13.14
CA PRO A 80 16.46 11.70 -14.02
C PRO A 80 15.07 11.97 -14.59
N SER A 81 14.03 11.26 -14.16
CA SER A 81 12.67 11.52 -14.63
C SER A 81 12.11 12.82 -14.04
N PRO A 82 11.15 13.48 -14.71
CA PRO A 82 10.45 14.63 -14.17
C PRO A 82 9.74 14.27 -12.84
N PRO A 83 9.64 15.20 -11.89
CA PRO A 83 8.92 14.93 -10.65
C PRO A 83 7.44 14.68 -10.90
N ASP A 84 6.85 13.80 -10.11
CA ASP A 84 5.40 13.57 -10.12
C ASP A 84 4.66 14.71 -9.42
N SER A 85 3.44 14.95 -9.85
CA SER A 85 2.54 15.89 -9.21
C SER A 85 1.39 15.14 -8.53
N PHE A 86 0.97 15.63 -7.38
CA PHE A 86 -0.11 15.04 -6.59
C PHE A 86 -1.19 16.07 -6.31
N ARG A 87 -2.44 15.63 -6.28
CA ARG A 87 -3.58 16.48 -5.91
C ARG A 87 -4.72 15.65 -5.33
N ASN A 88 -5.67 16.32 -4.67
CA ASN A 88 -6.91 15.71 -4.16
C ASN A 88 -6.62 14.50 -3.26
N MET A 89 -5.64 14.62 -2.37
CA MET A 89 -5.26 13.55 -1.46
C MET A 89 -6.06 13.65 -0.17
N TRP A 90 -6.56 12.51 0.28
CA TRP A 90 -7.21 12.39 1.58
C TRP A 90 -6.96 11.01 2.17
N VAL A 91 -7.04 10.94 3.50
CA VAL A 91 -6.84 9.71 4.26
C VAL A 91 -7.97 9.58 5.26
N ARG A 92 -8.47 8.38 5.40
CA ARG A 92 -9.45 8.04 6.41
C ARG A 92 -9.00 6.80 7.18
N GLU A 93 -8.98 6.88 8.50
CA GLU A 93 -8.80 5.68 9.30
C GLU A 93 -10.04 4.80 9.21
N LEU A 94 -9.81 3.52 8.94
CA LEU A 94 -10.87 2.53 8.97
C LEU A 94 -10.94 1.93 10.36
N PRO A 95 -12.14 1.75 10.93
CA PRO A 95 -12.27 1.08 12.22
C PRO A 95 -11.79 -0.35 12.11
N ALA A 96 -11.17 -0.85 13.20
CA ALA A 96 -10.90 -2.28 13.30
C ALA A 96 -12.24 -3.01 13.15
N THR A 97 -12.37 -3.78 12.08
CA THR A 97 -13.61 -4.50 11.81
C THR A 97 -13.61 -5.77 12.64
N PRO A 98 -14.48 -5.89 13.66
CA PRO A 98 -14.67 -7.18 14.27
C PRO A 98 -15.14 -8.15 13.20
N GLN A 99 -14.55 -9.33 13.15
CA GLN A 99 -15.03 -10.35 12.24
C GLN A 99 -16.45 -10.74 12.61
N VAL A 100 -17.38 -10.29 11.83
CA VAL A 100 -18.77 -10.71 11.96
C VAL A 100 -18.88 -12.07 11.29
N ALA A 101 -19.28 -13.08 12.07
CA ALA A 101 -19.59 -14.38 11.50
C ALA A 101 -20.70 -14.19 10.46
N VAL A 102 -20.42 -14.57 9.22
CA VAL A 102 -21.43 -14.55 8.17
C VAL A 102 -22.42 -15.67 8.49
N PRO A 103 -23.72 -15.37 8.60
CA PRO A 103 -24.70 -16.40 8.87
C PRO A 103 -24.85 -17.42 7.75
#